data_519a6943329e7361705fcca9bb2a2356
#
_entry.id   519a6943329e7361705fcca9bb2a2356
#
_cell.length_a   1.000
_cell.length_b   1.000
_cell.length_c   1.000
_cell.angle_alpha   90.00
_cell.angle_beta   90.00
_cell.angle_gamma   90.00
#
_symmetry.space_group_name_H-M   'P 1'
#
loop_
_entity.id
_entity.type
_entity.pdbx_description
1 polymer ?
#
loop_
_entity_poly.entity_id
_entity_poly.type
_entity_poly.pdbx_seq_one_letter_code
_entity_poly.pdbx_strand_id
1 'polypeptide(L)'
;MPSDLTLFVRQVLRRPQQVGAIAPSSARLAAAMAAHLGPGSGPVIEFGAGTGKITRAILDRGVAPHDLTLFEMNPDFVTGLRARFPGVTVHQAMAQDVVRLCQPGAGAVVSGLPLLSMKVETRREILAGAFAVLRAGGTYTQFTYGLHSPIDAGLQAELGLRSQKGRSVWLNLPPARVWRYVRAD
;
A
#
# COMPACT_ATOMS: atom_id res chain seq x y z
N MET A 1 -9.59 15.91 -19.48
CA MET A 1 -8.16 15.68 -19.77
C MET A 1 -7.52 15.12 -18.51
N PRO A 2 -6.71 14.06 -18.59
CA PRO A 2 -5.97 13.61 -17.42
C PRO A 2 -5.02 14.74 -16.98
N SER A 3 -4.99 15.04 -15.69
CA SER A 3 -4.08 16.05 -15.14
C SER A 3 -2.63 15.63 -15.39
N ASP A 4 -1.72 16.61 -15.55
CA ASP A 4 -0.27 16.35 -15.69
C ASP A 4 0.28 15.42 -14.61
N LEU A 5 -0.33 15.47 -13.42
CA LEU A 5 -0.03 14.59 -12.30
C LEU A 5 -0.38 13.11 -12.60
N THR A 6 -1.49 12.85 -13.29
CA THR A 6 -1.89 11.49 -13.67
C THR A 6 -0.94 10.91 -14.72
N LEU A 7 -0.48 11.74 -15.66
CA LEU A 7 0.52 11.37 -16.65
C LEU A 7 1.88 11.11 -15.98
N PHE A 8 2.29 11.97 -15.05
CA PHE A 8 3.53 11.80 -14.29
C PHE A 8 3.54 10.50 -13.48
N VAL A 9 2.47 10.22 -12.72
CA VAL A 9 2.32 8.98 -11.94
C VAL A 9 2.37 7.75 -12.85
N ARG A 10 1.72 7.81 -14.01
CA ARG A 10 1.75 6.73 -15.01
C ARG A 10 3.15 6.52 -15.58
N GLN A 11 3.92 7.59 -15.78
CA GLN A 11 5.29 7.55 -16.29
C GLN A 11 6.28 7.01 -15.24
N VAL A 12 6.13 7.41 -13.98
CA VAL A 12 6.88 6.89 -12.83
C VAL A 12 6.68 5.37 -12.68
N LEU A 13 5.44 4.91 -12.86
CA LEU A 13 5.10 3.48 -12.77
C LEU A 13 5.59 2.65 -13.97
N ARG A 14 5.69 3.27 -15.16
CA ARG A 14 6.16 2.58 -16.38
C ARG A 14 7.68 2.49 -16.49
N ARG A 15 8.44 3.39 -15.83
CA ARG A 15 9.89 3.43 -15.88
C ARG A 15 10.51 3.68 -14.50
N PRO A 16 10.36 2.76 -13.55
CA PRO A 16 10.85 2.94 -12.17
C PRO A 16 12.38 3.14 -12.11
N GLN A 17 13.13 2.63 -13.08
CA GLN A 17 14.60 2.76 -13.14
C GLN A 17 15.07 4.16 -13.56
N GLN A 18 14.30 4.89 -14.36
CA GLN A 18 14.66 6.26 -14.79
C GLN A 18 14.33 7.32 -13.72
N VAL A 19 13.49 7.00 -12.77
CA VAL A 19 13.10 7.88 -11.65
C VAL A 19 13.93 7.58 -10.38
N GLY A 20 14.88 6.68 -10.47
CA GLY A 20 15.78 6.29 -9.37
C GLY A 20 16.58 7.45 -8.75
N ALA A 21 16.73 8.58 -9.46
CA ALA A 21 17.36 9.80 -8.93
C ALA A 21 16.49 10.56 -7.89
N ILE A 22 15.19 10.18 -7.72
CA ILE A 22 14.26 10.79 -6.75
C ILE A 22 14.16 9.91 -5.47
N ALA A 23 15.17 9.07 -5.24
CA ALA A 23 15.18 8.02 -4.23
C ALA A 23 15.08 8.46 -2.74
N PRO A 24 15.60 9.61 -2.27
CA PRO A 24 15.48 10.01 -0.86
C PRO A 24 14.03 10.20 -0.43
N SER A 25 13.20 10.73 -1.32
CA SER A 25 11.80 11.02 -1.03
C SER A 25 10.95 9.75 -0.83
N SER A 26 11.26 8.66 -1.55
CA SER A 26 10.50 7.42 -1.41
C SER A 26 10.73 6.70 -0.08
N ALA A 27 11.89 6.86 0.58
CA ALA A 27 12.15 6.30 1.91
C ALA A 27 11.32 7.02 2.98
N ARG A 28 11.18 8.36 2.88
CA ARG A 28 10.33 9.14 3.79
C ARG A 28 8.85 8.80 3.64
N LEU A 29 8.40 8.59 2.41
CA LEU A 29 7.02 8.17 2.15
C LEU A 29 6.79 6.76 2.70
N ALA A 30 7.71 5.83 2.47
CA ALA A 30 7.63 4.47 3.01
C ALA A 30 7.58 4.48 4.55
N ALA A 31 8.42 5.28 5.22
CA ALA A 31 8.39 5.45 6.66
C ALA A 31 7.05 6.04 7.16
N ALA A 32 6.47 7.01 6.41
CA ALA A 32 5.16 7.58 6.75
C ALA A 32 4.02 6.56 6.58
N MET A 33 4.10 5.69 5.57
CA MET A 33 3.14 4.60 5.34
C MET A 33 3.17 3.56 6.46
N ALA A 34 4.35 3.25 6.99
CA ALA A 34 4.54 2.29 8.06
C ALA A 34 4.46 2.91 9.48
N ALA A 35 4.27 4.24 9.62
CA ALA A 35 4.46 4.96 10.89
C ALA A 35 3.56 4.48 12.05
N HIS A 36 2.41 3.89 11.74
CA HIS A 36 1.45 3.40 12.74
C HIS A 36 1.67 1.92 13.10
N LEU A 37 2.60 1.25 12.43
CA LEU A 37 2.90 -0.16 12.65
C LEU A 37 3.95 -0.35 13.75
N GLY A 38 3.97 -1.53 14.32
CA GLY A 38 4.92 -1.97 15.35
C GLY A 38 4.80 -3.46 15.63
N PRO A 39 5.54 -3.99 16.63
CA PRO A 39 5.53 -5.41 16.96
C PRO A 39 4.14 -5.98 17.31
N GLY A 40 3.25 -5.13 17.85
CA GLY A 40 1.87 -5.50 18.19
C GLY A 40 0.86 -5.37 17.06
N SER A 41 1.28 -5.06 15.83
CA SER A 41 0.35 -4.89 14.70
C SER A 41 -0.36 -6.19 14.31
N GLY A 42 0.23 -7.37 14.66
CA GLY A 42 -0.20 -8.67 14.15
C GLY A 42 0.20 -8.84 12.69
N PRO A 43 -0.41 -9.79 11.96
CA PRO A 43 -0.11 -9.99 10.55
C PRO A 43 -0.35 -8.72 9.75
N VAL A 44 0.62 -8.36 8.89
CA VAL A 44 0.58 -7.20 8.00
C VAL A 44 0.66 -7.66 6.55
N ILE A 45 -0.14 -7.06 5.69
CA ILE A 45 -0.15 -7.36 4.26
C ILE A 45 0.28 -6.11 3.50
N GLU A 46 1.19 -6.25 2.54
CA GLU A 46 1.59 -5.18 1.63
C GLU A 46 1.13 -5.49 0.20
N PHE A 47 0.42 -4.55 -0.42
CA PHE A 47 0.02 -4.62 -1.81
C PHE A 47 0.94 -3.78 -2.70
N GLY A 48 1.49 -4.41 -3.76
CA GLY A 48 2.38 -3.75 -4.70
C GLY A 48 3.75 -3.43 -4.10
N ALA A 49 4.44 -4.44 -3.57
CA ALA A 49 5.69 -4.28 -2.85
C ALA A 49 6.84 -3.71 -3.71
N GLY A 50 6.81 -3.95 -5.03
CA GLY A 50 7.76 -3.39 -5.98
C GLY A 50 9.22 -3.65 -5.58
N THR A 51 9.97 -2.58 -5.38
CA THR A 51 11.38 -2.66 -4.97
C THR A 51 11.57 -2.91 -3.46
N GLY A 52 10.50 -3.08 -2.67
CA GLY A 52 10.57 -3.40 -1.25
C GLY A 52 10.91 -2.23 -0.33
N LYS A 53 10.65 -0.98 -0.74
CA LYS A 53 10.91 0.19 0.13
C LYS A 53 9.93 0.30 1.27
N ILE A 54 8.64 0.04 1.02
CA ILE A 54 7.61 0.00 2.06
C ILE A 54 7.82 -1.25 2.92
N THR A 55 8.13 -2.40 2.32
CA THR A 55 8.52 -3.64 3.02
C THR A 55 9.60 -3.38 4.06
N ARG A 56 10.71 -2.72 3.65
CA ARG A 56 11.80 -2.36 4.57
C ARG A 56 11.28 -1.48 5.71
N ALA A 57 10.50 -0.44 5.40
CA ALA A 57 9.97 0.45 6.42
C ALA A 57 9.02 -0.26 7.41
N ILE A 58 8.26 -1.25 6.96
CA ILE A 58 7.40 -2.09 7.82
C ILE A 58 8.27 -2.90 8.79
N LEU A 59 9.30 -3.58 8.28
CA LEU A 59 10.23 -4.35 9.10
C LEU A 59 11.01 -3.47 10.09
N ASP A 60 11.43 -2.28 9.67
CA ASP A 60 12.12 -1.30 10.53
C ASP A 60 11.20 -0.77 11.66
N ARG A 61 9.88 -0.95 11.56
CA ARG A 61 8.92 -0.68 12.64
C ARG A 61 8.77 -1.82 13.63
N GLY A 62 9.48 -2.93 13.42
CA GLY A 62 9.48 -4.08 14.32
C GLY A 62 8.39 -5.11 14.02
N VAL A 63 7.73 -5.05 12.85
CA VAL A 63 6.90 -6.15 12.37
C VAL A 63 7.82 -7.33 12.06
N ALA A 64 7.53 -8.50 12.60
CA ALA A 64 8.35 -9.68 12.37
C ALA A 64 8.24 -10.16 10.90
N PRO A 65 9.34 -10.65 10.28
CA PRO A 65 9.29 -11.11 8.89
C PRO A 65 8.18 -12.15 8.61
N HIS A 66 7.95 -13.06 9.53
CA HIS A 66 6.91 -14.11 9.38
C HIS A 66 5.47 -13.56 9.52
N ASP A 67 5.29 -12.35 10.06
CA ASP A 67 4.02 -11.64 10.14
C ASP A 67 3.77 -10.75 8.91
N LEU A 68 4.70 -10.69 7.95
CA LEU A 68 4.58 -9.85 6.78
C LEU A 68 4.35 -10.67 5.50
N THR A 69 3.27 -10.35 4.79
CA THR A 69 2.92 -10.96 3.51
C THR A 69 2.88 -9.89 2.42
N LEU A 70 3.57 -10.15 1.31
CA LEU A 70 3.68 -9.25 0.16
C LEU A 70 2.91 -9.78 -1.05
N PHE A 71 2.24 -8.89 -1.76
CA PHE A 71 1.63 -9.13 -3.06
C PHE A 71 2.33 -8.29 -4.13
N GLU A 72 2.92 -8.95 -5.12
CA GLU A 72 3.60 -8.30 -6.24
C GLU A 72 3.38 -9.13 -7.51
N MET A 73 3.06 -8.47 -8.62
CA MET A 73 2.77 -9.16 -9.89
C MET A 73 4.02 -9.38 -10.74
N ASN A 74 5.00 -8.47 -10.65
CA ASN A 74 6.20 -8.52 -11.49
C ASN A 74 7.16 -9.61 -10.98
N PRO A 75 7.49 -10.64 -11.79
CA PRO A 75 8.35 -11.75 -11.37
C PRO A 75 9.77 -11.31 -10.97
N ASP A 76 10.30 -10.26 -11.60
CA ASP A 76 11.65 -9.77 -11.28
C ASP A 76 11.68 -9.13 -9.88
N PHE A 77 10.64 -8.36 -9.54
CA PHE A 77 10.49 -7.82 -8.19
C PHE A 77 10.24 -8.93 -7.17
N VAL A 78 9.42 -9.92 -7.48
CA VAL A 78 9.18 -11.08 -6.60
C VAL A 78 10.49 -11.80 -6.28
N THR A 79 11.31 -12.08 -7.27
CA THR A 79 12.63 -12.70 -7.09
C THR A 79 13.53 -11.85 -6.20
N GLY A 80 13.60 -10.55 -6.46
CA GLY A 80 14.39 -9.61 -5.66
C GLY A 80 13.89 -9.46 -4.22
N LEU A 81 12.57 -9.49 -4.00
CA LEU A 81 11.95 -9.42 -2.67
C LEU A 81 12.27 -10.67 -1.83
N ARG A 82 12.10 -11.86 -2.41
CA ARG A 82 12.44 -13.14 -1.75
C ARG A 82 13.90 -13.22 -1.33
N ALA A 83 14.81 -12.76 -2.20
CA ALA A 83 16.23 -12.74 -1.89
C ALA A 83 16.60 -11.74 -0.79
N ARG A 84 15.93 -10.57 -0.75
CA ARG A 84 16.25 -9.45 0.15
C ARG A 84 15.60 -9.55 1.51
N PHE A 85 14.44 -10.20 1.60
CA PHE A 85 13.64 -10.26 2.81
C PHE A 85 13.34 -11.72 3.20
N PRO A 86 14.37 -12.47 3.67
CA PRO A 86 14.16 -13.85 4.11
C PRO A 86 13.18 -13.90 5.29
N GLY A 87 12.30 -14.90 5.27
CA GLY A 87 11.24 -15.08 6.28
C GLY A 87 9.94 -14.29 6.00
N VAL A 88 9.92 -13.39 5.00
CA VAL A 88 8.72 -12.71 4.53
C VAL A 88 8.01 -13.57 3.49
N THR A 89 6.69 -13.71 3.60
CA THR A 89 5.89 -14.41 2.59
C THR A 89 5.69 -13.51 1.35
N VAL A 90 6.05 -13.99 0.15
CA VAL A 90 5.91 -13.24 -1.10
C VAL A 90 5.07 -14.01 -2.11
N HIS A 91 3.88 -13.50 -2.39
CA HIS A 91 2.99 -14.01 -3.43
C HIS A 91 3.20 -13.25 -4.74
N GLN A 92 3.45 -14.00 -5.83
CA GLN A 92 3.35 -13.48 -7.18
C GLN A 92 1.87 -13.49 -7.58
N ALA A 93 1.13 -12.46 -7.17
CA ALA A 93 -0.32 -12.42 -7.30
C ALA A 93 -0.85 -10.98 -7.32
N MET A 94 -2.09 -10.82 -7.77
CA MET A 94 -2.81 -9.55 -7.68
C MET A 94 -3.31 -9.30 -6.25
N ALA A 95 -3.52 -8.04 -5.87
CA ALA A 95 -4.08 -7.69 -4.57
C ALA A 95 -5.50 -8.26 -4.35
N GLN A 96 -6.28 -8.43 -5.42
CA GLN A 96 -7.62 -9.05 -5.38
C GLN A 96 -7.59 -10.51 -4.91
N ASP A 97 -6.46 -11.20 -5.09
CA ASP A 97 -6.29 -12.60 -4.65
C ASP A 97 -6.13 -12.74 -3.12
N VAL A 98 -6.12 -11.63 -2.37
CA VAL A 98 -5.83 -11.62 -0.93
C VAL A 98 -6.75 -12.55 -0.14
N VAL A 99 -8.04 -12.57 -0.45
CA VAL A 99 -9.02 -13.44 0.27
C VAL A 99 -8.74 -14.92 0.06
N ARG A 100 -8.19 -15.28 -1.11
CA ARG A 100 -7.83 -16.66 -1.44
C ARG A 100 -6.50 -17.09 -0.80
N LEU A 101 -5.57 -16.15 -0.61
CA LEU A 101 -4.18 -16.44 -0.23
C LEU A 101 -3.87 -16.12 1.24
N CYS A 102 -4.69 -15.34 1.91
CA CYS A 102 -4.51 -14.95 3.31
C CYS A 102 -5.72 -15.33 4.16
N GLN A 103 -5.46 -15.75 5.38
CA GLN A 103 -6.52 -15.94 6.37
C GLN A 103 -6.97 -14.59 6.93
N PRO A 104 -8.24 -14.44 7.37
CA PRO A 104 -8.69 -13.30 8.12
C PRO A 104 -7.90 -13.12 9.43
N GLY A 105 -7.77 -11.86 9.88
CA GLY A 105 -7.09 -11.54 11.14
C GLY A 105 -5.92 -10.55 10.99
N ALA A 106 -5.64 -10.07 9.78
CA ALA A 106 -4.59 -9.08 9.55
C ALA A 106 -4.86 -7.79 10.35
N GLY A 107 -3.85 -7.26 11.01
CA GLY A 107 -3.93 -6.00 11.74
C GLY A 107 -3.81 -4.78 10.82
N ALA A 108 -3.12 -4.93 9.70
CA ALA A 108 -2.99 -3.85 8.72
C ALA A 108 -2.79 -4.35 7.30
N VAL A 109 -3.30 -3.58 6.34
CA VAL A 109 -2.93 -3.63 4.94
C VAL A 109 -2.27 -2.30 4.55
N VAL A 110 -1.09 -2.37 3.94
CA VAL A 110 -0.35 -1.19 3.42
C VAL A 110 -0.26 -1.30 1.91
N SER A 111 -0.82 -0.34 1.19
CA SER A 111 -0.92 -0.40 -0.27
C SER A 111 -0.02 0.61 -0.96
N GLY A 112 0.92 0.11 -1.76
CA GLY A 112 1.73 0.86 -2.71
C GLY A 112 1.08 1.02 -4.10
N LEU A 113 -0.13 0.52 -4.29
CA LEU A 113 -0.82 0.49 -5.59
C LEU A 113 -1.26 1.88 -6.04
N PRO A 114 -1.23 2.16 -7.35
CA PRO A 114 -1.69 3.44 -7.93
C PRO A 114 -3.22 3.47 -8.09
N LEU A 115 -3.97 3.44 -7.01
CA LEU A 115 -5.44 3.31 -7.03
C LEU A 115 -6.13 4.30 -7.96
N LEU A 116 -5.67 5.58 -7.98
CA LEU A 116 -6.26 6.61 -8.86
C LEU A 116 -6.14 6.31 -10.37
N SER A 117 -5.20 5.44 -10.75
CA SER A 117 -5.02 5.02 -12.15
C SER A 117 -5.83 3.77 -12.51
N MET A 118 -6.52 3.18 -11.54
CA MET A 118 -7.32 1.97 -11.72
C MET A 118 -8.79 2.30 -11.93
N LYS A 119 -9.52 1.41 -12.61
CA LYS A 119 -10.97 1.49 -12.73
C LYS A 119 -11.63 1.36 -11.36
N VAL A 120 -12.81 1.94 -11.19
CA VAL A 120 -13.52 1.92 -9.91
C VAL A 120 -13.86 0.50 -9.46
N GLU A 121 -14.20 -0.38 -10.40
CA GLU A 121 -14.49 -1.80 -10.13
C GLU A 121 -13.27 -2.49 -9.50
N THR A 122 -12.10 -2.32 -10.11
CA THR A 122 -10.83 -2.88 -9.59
C THR A 122 -10.50 -2.31 -8.20
N ARG A 123 -10.71 -1.00 -7.97
CA ARG A 123 -10.52 -0.40 -6.64
C ARG A 123 -11.46 -1.01 -5.61
N ARG A 124 -12.72 -1.21 -5.99
CA ARG A 124 -13.74 -1.86 -5.14
C ARG A 124 -13.32 -3.27 -4.74
N GLU A 125 -12.90 -4.09 -5.69
CA GLU A 125 -12.43 -5.45 -5.46
C GLU A 125 -11.23 -5.49 -4.49
N ILE A 126 -10.22 -4.67 -4.72
CA ILE A 126 -9.02 -4.58 -3.86
C ILE A 126 -9.41 -4.19 -2.43
N LEU A 127 -10.25 -3.16 -2.28
CA LEU A 127 -10.66 -2.68 -0.97
C LEU A 127 -11.55 -3.68 -0.26
N ALA A 128 -12.55 -4.24 -0.95
CA ALA A 128 -13.42 -5.27 -0.38
C ALA A 128 -12.60 -6.47 0.11
N GLY A 129 -11.64 -6.95 -0.70
CA GLY A 129 -10.73 -8.02 -0.33
C GLY A 129 -9.84 -7.66 0.86
N ALA A 130 -9.26 -6.46 0.88
CA ALA A 130 -8.44 -5.99 1.99
C ALA A 130 -9.23 -5.96 3.31
N PHE A 131 -10.45 -5.40 3.29
CA PHE A 131 -11.31 -5.34 4.48
C PHE A 131 -11.95 -6.68 4.87
N ALA A 132 -11.97 -7.66 3.97
CA ALA A 132 -12.40 -9.02 4.30
C ALA A 132 -11.35 -9.79 5.14
N VAL A 133 -10.06 -9.49 4.93
CA VAL A 133 -8.97 -10.14 5.68
C VAL A 133 -8.52 -9.34 6.91
N LEU A 134 -8.87 -8.06 7.03
CA LEU A 134 -8.57 -7.24 8.20
C LEU A 134 -9.43 -7.68 9.40
N ARG A 135 -8.79 -7.75 10.58
CA ARG A 135 -9.51 -7.92 11.85
C ARG A 135 -10.33 -6.66 12.20
N ALA A 136 -11.22 -6.78 13.17
CA ALA A 136 -11.90 -5.62 13.75
C ALA A 136 -10.86 -4.58 14.23
N GLY A 137 -11.06 -3.30 13.87
CA GLY A 137 -10.11 -2.22 14.12
C GLY A 137 -8.84 -2.25 13.27
N GLY A 138 -8.70 -3.22 12.37
CA GLY A 138 -7.59 -3.25 11.42
C GLY A 138 -7.62 -2.07 10.44
N THR A 139 -6.46 -1.71 9.89
CA THR A 139 -6.31 -0.49 9.08
C THR A 139 -5.87 -0.79 7.66
N TYR A 140 -6.42 -0.05 6.70
CA TYR A 140 -5.90 0.01 5.34
C TYR A 140 -5.18 1.35 5.14
N THR A 141 -3.93 1.32 4.71
CA THR A 141 -3.10 2.52 4.50
C THR A 141 -2.77 2.67 3.03
N GLN A 142 -3.00 3.88 2.50
CA GLN A 142 -2.77 4.25 1.11
C GLN A 142 -2.14 5.63 1.02
N PHE A 143 -1.30 5.88 0.02
CA PHE A 143 -0.83 7.22 -0.27
C PHE A 143 -1.43 7.77 -1.58
N THR A 144 -1.38 9.08 -1.72
CA THR A 144 -1.66 9.79 -2.96
C THR A 144 -0.74 11.00 -3.10
N TYR A 145 -0.46 11.39 -4.33
CA TYR A 145 0.22 12.67 -4.63
C TYR A 145 -0.76 13.84 -4.71
N GLY A 146 -2.06 13.60 -4.50
CA GLY A 146 -3.11 14.61 -4.46
C GLY A 146 -3.45 15.08 -3.04
N LEU A 147 -4.25 16.15 -2.97
CA LEU A 147 -4.76 16.69 -1.70
C LEU A 147 -5.96 15.91 -1.16
N HIS A 148 -6.66 15.19 -2.03
CA HIS A 148 -7.88 14.46 -1.72
C HIS A 148 -7.60 12.98 -1.48
N SER A 149 -8.53 12.32 -0.80
CA SER A 149 -8.51 10.88 -0.59
C SER A 149 -8.45 10.14 -1.94
N PRO A 150 -7.58 9.11 -2.08
CA PRO A 150 -7.56 8.27 -3.28
C PRO A 150 -8.78 7.32 -3.38
N ILE A 151 -9.56 7.20 -2.30
CA ILE A 151 -10.84 6.50 -2.27
C ILE A 151 -11.91 7.57 -2.15
N ASP A 152 -12.76 7.71 -3.16
CA ASP A 152 -13.84 8.70 -3.19
C ASP A 152 -14.91 8.42 -2.13
N ALA A 153 -15.70 9.46 -1.80
CA ALA A 153 -16.70 9.37 -0.74
C ALA A 153 -17.79 8.32 -1.02
N GLY A 154 -18.15 8.13 -2.29
CA GLY A 154 -19.14 7.13 -2.69
C GLY A 154 -18.67 5.72 -2.38
N LEU A 155 -17.44 5.38 -2.78
CA LEU A 155 -16.85 4.07 -2.50
C LEU A 155 -16.56 3.86 -1.01
N GLN A 156 -16.20 4.93 -0.26
CA GLN A 156 -16.08 4.85 1.19
C GLN A 156 -17.42 4.51 1.84
N ALA A 157 -18.50 5.19 1.44
CA ALA A 157 -19.84 4.94 1.96
C ALA A 157 -20.35 3.53 1.60
N GLU A 158 -20.15 3.10 0.35
CA GLU A 158 -20.52 1.76 -0.12
C GLU A 158 -19.86 0.65 0.71
N LEU A 159 -18.59 0.81 1.05
CA LEU A 159 -17.82 -0.18 1.81
C LEU A 159 -17.85 0.04 3.33
N GLY A 160 -18.59 1.02 3.82
CA GLY A 160 -18.67 1.35 5.25
C GLY A 160 -17.32 1.77 5.82
N LEU A 161 -16.59 2.64 5.11
CA LEU A 161 -15.25 3.05 5.50
C LEU A 161 -15.23 4.48 6.05
N ARG A 162 -14.39 4.71 7.06
CA ARG A 162 -13.99 6.05 7.51
C ARG A 162 -12.53 6.29 7.18
N SER A 163 -12.25 7.44 6.57
CA SER A 163 -10.88 7.88 6.29
C SER A 163 -10.33 8.75 7.41
N GLN A 164 -9.08 8.50 7.76
CA GLN A 164 -8.28 9.35 8.63
C GLN A 164 -7.12 9.91 7.83
N LYS A 165 -7.03 11.24 7.80
CA LYS A 165 -5.96 11.96 7.13
C LYS A 165 -4.67 11.76 7.92
N GLY A 166 -3.70 11.11 7.32
CA GLY A 166 -2.40 10.88 7.92
C GLY A 166 -1.39 12.00 7.59
N ARG A 167 -0.09 11.69 7.74
CA ARG A 167 1.00 12.64 7.51
C ARG A 167 1.11 13.05 6.05
N SER A 168 1.36 14.35 5.84
CA SER A 168 1.83 14.88 4.55
C SER A 168 3.35 14.79 4.48
N VAL A 169 3.87 14.27 3.38
CA VAL A 169 5.31 14.13 3.13
C VAL A 169 5.71 15.20 2.10
N TRP A 170 5.98 16.41 2.59
CA TRP A 170 6.27 17.59 1.76
C TRP A 170 7.58 17.48 0.98
N LEU A 171 8.57 16.79 1.56
CA LEU A 171 9.88 16.55 0.93
C LEU A 171 9.85 15.37 -0.08
N ASN A 172 8.67 14.85 -0.39
CA ASN A 172 8.46 13.98 -1.54
C ASN A 172 8.19 14.83 -2.77
N LEU A 173 8.76 14.49 -3.91
CA LEU A 173 8.56 15.23 -5.15
C LEU A 173 7.84 14.32 -6.19
N PRO A 174 6.55 14.57 -6.48
CA PRO A 174 5.68 15.58 -5.87
C PRO A 174 5.30 15.25 -4.42
N PRO A 175 4.84 16.24 -3.60
CA PRO A 175 4.39 16.01 -2.25
C PRO A 175 3.34 14.90 -2.17
N ALA A 176 3.49 14.00 -1.19
CA ALA A 176 2.58 12.88 -1.00
C ALA A 176 1.83 13.00 0.33
N ARG A 177 0.65 12.43 0.37
CA ARG A 177 -0.18 12.35 1.58
C ARG A 177 -0.56 10.91 1.84
N VAL A 178 -0.42 10.48 3.09
CA VAL A 178 -0.85 9.17 3.56
C VAL A 178 -2.28 9.28 4.09
N TRP A 179 -3.09 8.28 3.81
CA TRP A 179 -4.46 8.11 4.29
C TRP A 179 -4.59 6.75 4.96
N ARG A 180 -5.31 6.71 6.07
CA ARG A 180 -5.72 5.46 6.70
C ARG A 180 -7.24 5.32 6.64
N TYR A 181 -7.67 4.10 6.47
CA TYR A 181 -9.08 3.74 6.42
C TYR A 181 -9.35 2.64 7.42
N VAL A 182 -10.46 2.73 8.09
CA VAL A 182 -11.00 1.72 9.02
C VAL A 182 -12.46 1.48 8.66
N ARG A 183 -13.02 0.35 9.08
CA ARG A 183 -14.48 0.20 9.02
C ARG A 183 -15.13 1.25 9.93
N ALA A 184 -16.24 1.82 9.47
CA ALA A 184 -17.12 2.58 10.32
C ALA A 184 -17.85 1.57 11.22
N ASP A 185 -17.85 1.81 12.53
CA ASP A 185 -18.64 1.05 13.50
C ASP A 185 -20.13 1.27 13.26
#